data_b63dd85b0ac482420856860dfba30455
#
_entry.id   b63dd85b0ac482420856860dfba30455
#
_cell.length_a   1.000
_cell.length_b   1.000
_cell.length_c   1.000
_cell.angle_alpha   90.00
_cell.angle_beta   90.00
_cell.angle_gamma   90.00
#
_symmetry.space_group_name_H-M   'P 1'
#
loop_
_entity.id
_entity.type
_entity.pdbx_description
1 polymer ?
#
loop_
_entity_poly.entity_id
_entity_poly.type
_entity_poly.pdbx_seq_one_letter_code
_entity_poly.pdbx_strand_id
1 'polypeptide(L)'
;MPLRGVLLLAHVLAGIAIAAAIFPWLAQRNRNRIIRAWSGWLLSICGVRLRTAGLPLPPAIAATGVEPGSRGRLLLANHVSWIDVFAIHAALPSRFVAKSEIRSWPLLGLLVTLVGTLYIERGRRHAVASTNRRVFDRLQCGETVAVFAEGTTTDGRSLLPFHSNLLAPALEAGAECWPVALRYSADGLRSTAAAFVGEMALATSLWNILTARRLQVEVAFLEPVPTTGDRGRHHVAVAAAERIADWLDVPPPRGRRFNGSANQGAGTADSAPDAAGATARPAP
;
A
#
# COMPACT_ATOMS: atom_id res chain seq x y z
N MET A 1 0.64 31.33 3.53
CA MET A 1 0.79 30.12 4.39
C MET A 1 -0.41 29.91 5.30
N PRO A 2 -0.80 30.83 6.22
CA PRO A 2 -1.92 30.59 7.13
C PRO A 2 -3.24 30.31 6.38
N LEU A 3 -3.50 31.00 5.28
CA LEU A 3 -4.71 30.79 4.47
C LEU A 3 -4.85 29.33 3.97
N ARG A 4 -3.76 28.70 3.48
CA ARG A 4 -3.80 27.30 3.01
C ARG A 4 -4.10 26.33 4.15
N GLY A 5 -3.57 26.57 5.36
CA GLY A 5 -3.86 25.76 6.54
C GLY A 5 -5.34 25.82 6.93
N VAL A 6 -5.92 27.03 6.95
CA VAL A 6 -7.36 27.24 7.21
C VAL A 6 -8.22 26.57 6.13
N LEU A 7 -7.88 26.76 4.86
CA LEU A 7 -8.60 26.12 3.74
C LEU A 7 -8.52 24.60 3.83
N LEU A 8 -7.36 24.04 4.19
CA LEU A 8 -7.21 22.60 4.35
C LEU A 8 -8.06 22.05 5.49
N LEU A 9 -8.06 22.73 6.65
CA LEU A 9 -8.93 22.35 7.77
C LEU A 9 -10.41 22.39 7.38
N ALA A 10 -10.85 23.48 6.76
CA ALA A 10 -12.23 23.62 6.28
C ALA A 10 -12.58 22.53 5.25
N HIS A 11 -11.65 22.21 4.34
CA HIS A 11 -11.83 21.16 3.33
C HIS A 11 -11.94 19.76 3.98
N VAL A 12 -11.13 19.45 4.99
CA VAL A 12 -11.21 18.18 5.73
C VAL A 12 -12.53 18.08 6.48
N LEU A 13 -12.97 19.13 7.16
CA LEU A 13 -14.25 19.14 7.87
C LEU A 13 -15.43 18.97 6.90
N ALA A 14 -15.41 19.66 5.76
CA ALA A 14 -16.41 19.47 4.70
C ALA A 14 -16.41 18.03 4.17
N GLY A 15 -15.24 17.43 3.96
CA GLY A 15 -15.11 16.04 3.55
C GLY A 15 -15.72 15.07 4.55
N ILE A 16 -15.47 15.26 5.85
CA ILE A 16 -16.10 14.48 6.92
C ILE A 16 -17.62 14.62 6.90
N ALA A 17 -18.13 15.85 6.79
CA ALA A 17 -19.56 16.11 6.75
C ALA A 17 -20.23 15.45 5.53
N ILE A 18 -19.64 15.57 4.34
CA ILE A 18 -20.11 14.89 3.11
C ILE A 18 -20.09 13.37 3.29
N ALA A 19 -18.99 12.82 3.80
CA ALA A 19 -18.86 11.37 3.97
C ALA A 19 -19.84 10.81 5.01
N ALA A 20 -20.12 11.54 6.08
CA ALA A 20 -21.06 11.12 7.12
C ALA A 20 -22.54 11.27 6.67
N ALA A 21 -22.88 12.39 6.03
CA ALA A 21 -24.29 12.72 5.74
C ALA A 21 -24.76 12.18 4.38
N ILE A 22 -23.89 12.14 3.37
CA ILE A 22 -24.28 11.86 1.98
C ILE A 22 -23.88 10.43 1.55
N PHE A 23 -22.70 9.94 1.94
CA PHE A 23 -22.21 8.62 1.49
C PHE A 23 -23.15 7.46 1.83
N PRO A 24 -23.84 7.39 2.99
CA PRO A 24 -24.75 6.29 3.26
C PRO A 24 -25.81 6.07 2.17
N TRP A 25 -26.22 7.16 1.49
CA TRP A 25 -27.27 7.16 0.48
C TRP A 25 -26.76 6.99 -0.96
N LEU A 26 -25.45 6.95 -1.16
CA LEU A 26 -24.84 6.87 -2.48
C LEU A 26 -24.34 5.48 -2.82
N ALA A 27 -24.50 5.07 -4.08
CA ALA A 27 -23.79 3.94 -4.64
C ALA A 27 -22.26 4.20 -4.64
N GLN A 28 -21.45 3.13 -4.51
CA GLN A 28 -19.98 3.23 -4.42
C GLN A 28 -19.36 4.04 -5.57
N ARG A 29 -19.87 3.89 -6.79
CA ARG A 29 -19.40 4.66 -7.96
C ARG A 29 -19.53 6.17 -7.77
N ASN A 30 -20.63 6.64 -7.18
CA ASN A 30 -20.87 8.06 -6.94
C ASN A 30 -19.99 8.57 -5.77
N ARG A 31 -19.85 7.78 -4.70
CA ARG A 31 -18.88 8.08 -3.62
C ARG A 31 -17.48 8.28 -4.20
N ASN A 32 -17.06 7.39 -5.08
CA ASN A 32 -15.71 7.40 -5.67
C ASN A 32 -15.50 8.66 -6.55
N ARG A 33 -16.52 9.12 -7.29
CA ARG A 33 -16.42 10.39 -8.03
C ARG A 33 -16.19 11.59 -7.11
N ILE A 34 -16.90 11.62 -5.97
CA ILE A 34 -16.73 12.67 -4.96
C ILE A 34 -15.32 12.57 -4.34
N ILE A 35 -14.88 11.36 -3.95
CA ILE A 35 -13.54 11.12 -3.38
C ILE A 35 -12.47 11.61 -4.34
N ARG A 36 -12.59 11.31 -5.64
CA ARG A 36 -11.64 11.75 -6.66
C ARG A 36 -11.54 13.27 -6.73
N ALA A 37 -12.67 13.96 -6.88
CA ALA A 37 -12.70 15.41 -6.97
C ALA A 37 -12.18 16.07 -5.69
N TRP A 38 -12.65 15.59 -4.54
CA TRP A 38 -12.23 16.06 -3.22
C TRP A 38 -10.73 15.91 -3.00
N SER A 39 -10.15 14.74 -3.36
CA SER A 39 -8.71 14.48 -3.26
C SER A 39 -7.90 15.40 -4.18
N GLY A 40 -8.37 15.65 -5.40
CA GLY A 40 -7.74 16.61 -6.31
C GLY A 40 -7.72 18.03 -5.75
N TRP A 41 -8.81 18.46 -5.09
CA TRP A 41 -8.86 19.76 -4.44
C TRP A 41 -7.93 19.84 -3.22
N LEU A 42 -7.83 18.78 -2.42
CA LEU A 42 -6.89 18.71 -1.32
C LEU A 42 -5.44 18.91 -1.83
N LEU A 43 -5.03 18.18 -2.88
CA LEU A 43 -3.72 18.36 -3.49
C LEU A 43 -3.49 19.80 -3.95
N SER A 44 -4.49 20.41 -4.57
CA SER A 44 -4.43 21.81 -5.04
C SER A 44 -4.28 22.80 -3.87
N ILE A 45 -4.99 22.62 -2.77
CA ILE A 45 -4.86 23.43 -1.54
C ILE A 45 -3.46 23.28 -0.97
N CYS A 46 -2.92 22.05 -0.96
CA CYS A 46 -1.54 21.76 -0.55
C CYS A 46 -0.49 22.35 -1.52
N GLY A 47 -0.90 22.80 -2.71
CA GLY A 47 0.03 23.29 -3.74
C GLY A 47 0.77 22.19 -4.48
N VAL A 48 0.23 20.95 -4.45
CA VAL A 48 0.79 19.77 -5.10
C VAL A 48 0.10 19.57 -6.46
N ARG A 49 0.87 19.55 -7.53
CA ARG A 49 0.36 19.23 -8.87
C ARG A 49 0.36 17.73 -9.08
N LEU A 50 -0.78 17.18 -9.49
CA LEU A 50 -0.89 15.78 -9.88
C LEU A 50 -0.60 15.64 -11.37
N ARG A 51 0.26 14.68 -11.72
CA ARG A 51 0.48 14.17 -13.07
C ARG A 51 0.23 12.66 -13.09
N THR A 52 -0.51 12.19 -14.04
CA THR A 52 -0.66 10.75 -14.31
C THR A 52 0.24 10.34 -15.47
N ALA A 53 0.82 9.15 -15.38
CA ALA A 53 1.73 8.60 -16.37
C ALA A 53 1.53 7.08 -16.51
N GLY A 54 2.30 6.45 -17.40
CA GLY A 54 2.23 5.01 -17.67
C GLY A 54 1.04 4.64 -18.54
N LEU A 55 0.40 3.51 -18.25
CA LEU A 55 -0.72 3.01 -19.05
C LEU A 55 -1.97 3.88 -18.88
N PRO A 56 -2.67 4.17 -19.98
CA PRO A 56 -3.92 4.90 -19.92
C PRO A 56 -5.01 4.04 -19.25
N LEU A 57 -5.70 4.63 -18.28
CA LEU A 57 -6.87 4.01 -17.68
C LEU A 57 -8.12 4.33 -18.51
N PRO A 58 -9.03 3.35 -18.75
CA PRO A 58 -10.32 3.65 -19.33
C PRO A 58 -11.05 4.73 -18.54
N PRO A 59 -11.66 5.75 -19.19
CA PRO A 59 -12.24 6.91 -18.49
C PRO A 59 -13.27 6.54 -17.41
N ALA A 60 -14.07 5.51 -17.64
CA ALA A 60 -15.06 5.03 -16.67
C ALA A 60 -14.40 4.49 -15.39
N ILE A 61 -13.31 3.75 -15.55
CA ILE A 61 -12.52 3.19 -14.44
C ILE A 61 -11.77 4.30 -13.72
N ALA A 62 -11.10 5.18 -14.45
CA ALA A 62 -10.41 6.34 -13.89
C ALA A 62 -11.35 7.24 -13.06
N ALA A 63 -12.63 7.35 -13.46
CA ALA A 63 -13.61 8.15 -12.75
C ALA A 63 -14.19 7.47 -11.50
N THR A 64 -14.32 6.14 -11.50
CA THR A 64 -15.10 5.42 -10.48
C THR A 64 -14.32 4.37 -9.70
N GLY A 65 -13.17 3.91 -10.20
CA GLY A 65 -12.40 2.81 -9.59
C GLY A 65 -13.15 1.47 -9.54
N VAL A 66 -14.28 1.37 -10.26
CA VAL A 66 -15.15 0.18 -10.27
C VAL A 66 -15.46 -0.23 -11.69
N GLU A 67 -15.29 -1.49 -12.00
CA GLU A 67 -15.67 -2.09 -13.27
C GLU A 67 -16.65 -3.25 -13.03
N PRO A 68 -17.97 -3.00 -13.15
CA PRO A 68 -18.97 -4.03 -12.92
C PRO A 68 -18.82 -5.20 -13.90
N GLY A 69 -18.94 -6.42 -13.38
CA GLY A 69 -18.81 -7.64 -14.18
C GLY A 69 -17.37 -8.09 -14.45
N SER A 70 -16.37 -7.31 -14.00
CA SER A 70 -14.97 -7.73 -14.00
C SER A 70 -14.49 -8.11 -12.59
N ARG A 71 -13.38 -8.83 -12.54
CA ARG A 71 -12.59 -8.97 -11.32
C ARG A 71 -11.87 -7.66 -11.07
N GLY A 72 -11.90 -7.17 -9.82
CA GLY A 72 -11.30 -5.88 -9.47
C GLY A 72 -9.78 -5.82 -9.68
N ARG A 73 -9.20 -4.72 -9.24
CA ARG A 73 -7.75 -4.46 -9.35
C ARG A 73 -7.11 -4.28 -7.99
N LEU A 74 -5.95 -4.90 -7.78
CA LEU A 74 -5.09 -4.59 -6.65
C LEU A 74 -3.95 -3.68 -7.11
N LEU A 75 -3.93 -2.45 -6.64
CA LEU A 75 -2.81 -1.53 -6.85
C LEU A 75 -1.72 -1.82 -5.82
N LEU A 76 -0.51 -2.04 -6.29
CA LEU A 76 0.69 -2.24 -5.49
C LEU A 76 1.57 -1.01 -5.65
N ALA A 77 1.58 -0.13 -4.65
CA ALA A 77 2.30 1.14 -4.73
C ALA A 77 3.51 1.18 -3.79
N ASN A 78 4.55 1.92 -4.18
CA ASN A 78 5.55 2.42 -3.24
C ASN A 78 4.94 3.52 -2.36
N HIS A 79 5.61 3.85 -1.25
CA HIS A 79 5.05 4.77 -0.25
C HIS A 79 6.08 5.81 0.18
N VAL A 80 5.76 7.08 -0.05
CA VAL A 80 6.63 8.21 0.27
C VAL A 80 6.00 9.10 1.34
N SER A 81 4.66 9.26 1.30
CA SER A 81 3.98 10.26 2.10
C SER A 81 2.53 9.86 2.43
N TRP A 82 2.00 10.42 3.51
CA TRP A 82 0.56 10.33 3.80
C TRP A 82 -0.32 10.93 2.68
N ILE A 83 0.21 11.88 1.89
CA ILE A 83 -0.52 12.50 0.78
C ILE A 83 -0.63 11.58 -0.45
N ASP A 84 0.12 10.46 -0.50
CA ASP A 84 0.06 9.46 -1.59
C ASP A 84 -1.36 8.89 -1.75
N VAL A 85 -2.07 8.72 -0.62
CA VAL A 85 -3.46 8.26 -0.62
C VAL A 85 -4.34 9.16 -1.47
N PHE A 86 -4.18 10.48 -1.31
CA PHE A 86 -4.96 11.47 -2.05
C PHE A 86 -4.50 11.61 -3.50
N ALA A 87 -3.21 11.42 -3.78
CA ALA A 87 -2.68 11.40 -5.14
C ALA A 87 -3.26 10.20 -5.94
N ILE A 88 -3.26 9.02 -5.34
CA ILE A 88 -3.87 7.83 -5.97
C ILE A 88 -5.39 8.04 -6.11
N HIS A 89 -6.10 8.50 -5.07
CA HIS A 89 -7.54 8.76 -5.16
C HIS A 89 -7.91 9.76 -6.26
N ALA A 90 -7.12 10.81 -6.44
CA ALA A 90 -7.36 11.82 -7.47
C ALA A 90 -7.09 11.28 -8.88
N ALA A 91 -6.18 10.32 -9.04
CA ALA A 91 -5.92 9.62 -10.29
C ALA A 91 -6.93 8.48 -10.53
N LEU A 92 -7.08 7.59 -9.57
CA LEU A 92 -7.95 6.42 -9.60
C LEU A 92 -8.53 6.15 -8.21
N PRO A 93 -9.81 6.43 -7.96
CA PRO A 93 -10.45 6.14 -6.68
C PRO A 93 -10.31 4.67 -6.31
N SER A 94 -9.77 4.41 -5.13
CA SER A 94 -9.42 3.07 -4.69
C SER A 94 -9.78 2.88 -3.22
N ARG A 95 -10.00 1.66 -2.79
CA ARG A 95 -10.19 1.33 -1.38
C ARG A 95 -8.85 0.98 -0.77
N PHE A 96 -8.37 1.76 0.18
CA PHE A 96 -7.06 1.52 0.79
C PHE A 96 -7.09 0.47 1.89
N VAL A 97 -5.99 -0.28 2.00
CA VAL A 97 -5.67 -1.09 3.18
C VAL A 97 -4.66 -0.31 4.01
N ALA A 98 -4.99 -0.01 5.26
CA ALA A 98 -4.17 0.78 6.15
C ALA A 98 -3.97 0.11 7.52
N LYS A 99 -2.95 0.52 8.26
CA LYS A 99 -2.73 0.09 9.64
C LYS A 99 -3.87 0.58 10.53
N SER A 100 -4.29 -0.23 11.52
CA SER A 100 -5.36 0.11 12.47
C SER A 100 -5.09 1.39 13.26
N GLU A 101 -3.82 1.72 13.52
CA GLU A 101 -3.38 2.89 14.28
C GLU A 101 -3.79 4.21 13.61
N ILE A 102 -3.92 4.22 12.26
CA ILE A 102 -4.37 5.42 11.53
C ILE A 102 -5.79 5.81 11.92
N ARG A 103 -6.60 4.86 12.38
CA ARG A 103 -7.98 5.10 12.85
C ARG A 103 -8.04 6.09 14.02
N SER A 104 -7.00 6.13 14.85
CA SER A 104 -6.91 7.06 16.01
C SER A 104 -6.39 8.45 15.65
N TRP A 105 -5.99 8.71 14.41
CA TRP A 105 -5.51 10.02 14.00
C TRP A 105 -6.64 11.04 14.01
N PRO A 106 -6.46 12.21 14.66
CA PRO A 106 -7.49 13.24 14.70
C PRO A 106 -7.94 13.65 13.31
N LEU A 107 -9.24 13.78 13.08
CA LEU A 107 -9.90 14.13 11.82
C LEU A 107 -9.60 13.18 10.66
N LEU A 108 -8.33 12.90 10.35
CA LEU A 108 -7.93 12.02 9.25
C LEU A 108 -8.40 10.58 9.48
N GLY A 109 -8.29 10.06 10.71
CA GLY A 109 -8.77 8.71 11.04
C GLY A 109 -10.26 8.56 10.79
N LEU A 110 -11.05 9.56 11.18
CA LEU A 110 -12.50 9.60 10.90
C LEU A 110 -12.77 9.66 9.40
N LEU A 111 -12.11 10.58 8.68
CA LEU A 111 -12.29 10.74 7.24
C LEU A 111 -11.99 9.45 6.48
N VAL A 112 -10.82 8.84 6.71
CA VAL A 112 -10.43 7.60 6.00
C VAL A 112 -11.30 6.40 6.37
N THR A 113 -11.87 6.39 7.60
CA THR A 113 -12.86 5.38 8.00
C THR A 113 -14.15 5.53 7.20
N LEU A 114 -14.67 6.76 7.10
CA LEU A 114 -15.92 7.07 6.41
C LEU A 114 -15.83 6.80 4.89
N VAL A 115 -14.66 6.98 4.28
CA VAL A 115 -14.45 6.62 2.86
C VAL A 115 -14.26 5.13 2.63
N GLY A 116 -14.23 4.31 3.70
CA GLY A 116 -14.27 2.86 3.62
C GLY A 116 -12.91 2.17 3.55
N THR A 117 -11.91 2.76 4.20
CA THR A 117 -10.60 2.13 4.40
C THR A 117 -10.72 0.79 5.11
N LEU A 118 -9.98 -0.21 4.64
CA LEU A 118 -9.87 -1.53 5.25
C LEU A 118 -8.68 -1.52 6.21
N TYR A 119 -8.93 -1.78 7.49
CA TYR A 119 -7.87 -1.76 8.49
C TYR A 119 -7.29 -3.14 8.73
N ILE A 120 -5.96 -3.23 8.84
CA ILE A 120 -5.21 -4.42 9.19
C ILE A 120 -4.56 -4.26 10.56
N GLU A 121 -4.86 -5.19 11.47
CA GLU A 121 -4.17 -5.31 12.75
C GLU A 121 -3.00 -6.26 12.61
N ARG A 122 -1.78 -5.76 12.77
CA ARG A 122 -0.58 -6.58 12.72
C ARG A 122 -0.46 -7.44 13.98
N GLY A 123 0.07 -8.65 13.84
CA GLY A 123 0.31 -9.56 14.97
C GLY A 123 -0.87 -10.44 15.37
N ARG A 124 -2.08 -10.22 14.84
CA ARG A 124 -3.26 -11.05 15.09
C ARG A 124 -3.68 -11.81 13.83
N ARG A 125 -3.39 -13.11 13.76
CA ARG A 125 -3.67 -13.94 12.57
C ARG A 125 -5.14 -13.86 12.12
N HIS A 126 -6.09 -13.89 13.06
CA HIS A 126 -7.53 -13.79 12.75
C HIS A 126 -7.91 -12.42 12.15
N ALA A 127 -7.31 -11.33 12.63
CA ALA A 127 -7.57 -9.99 12.08
C ALA A 127 -7.03 -9.85 10.65
N VAL A 128 -5.87 -10.43 10.36
CA VAL A 128 -5.31 -10.49 9.00
C VAL A 128 -6.23 -11.28 8.07
N ALA A 129 -6.70 -12.46 8.49
CA ALA A 129 -7.63 -13.29 7.70
C ALA A 129 -8.95 -12.56 7.42
N SER A 130 -9.51 -11.87 8.42
CA SER A 130 -10.73 -11.05 8.26
C SER A 130 -10.52 -9.91 7.25
N THR A 131 -9.38 -9.21 7.32
CA THR A 131 -9.08 -8.13 6.36
C THR A 131 -8.87 -8.70 4.95
N ASN A 132 -8.17 -9.81 4.81
CA ASN A 132 -7.97 -10.48 3.52
C ASN A 132 -9.31 -10.88 2.90
N ARG A 133 -10.24 -11.42 3.70
CA ARG A 133 -11.59 -11.74 3.22
C ARG A 133 -12.33 -10.51 2.71
N ARG A 134 -12.28 -9.40 3.46
CA ARG A 134 -12.89 -8.14 3.02
C ARG A 134 -12.26 -7.58 1.74
N VAL A 135 -10.94 -7.69 1.57
CA VAL A 135 -10.25 -7.32 0.33
C VAL A 135 -10.73 -8.19 -0.83
N PHE A 136 -10.77 -9.52 -0.63
CA PHE A 136 -11.29 -10.47 -1.60
C PHE A 136 -12.71 -10.09 -2.06
N ASP A 137 -13.63 -9.86 -1.11
CA ASP A 137 -15.03 -9.53 -1.42
C ASP A 137 -15.13 -8.23 -2.26
N ARG A 138 -14.27 -7.23 -2.00
CA ARG A 138 -14.24 -5.97 -2.78
C ARG A 138 -13.72 -6.19 -4.20
N LEU A 139 -12.66 -6.98 -4.33
CA LEU A 139 -12.13 -7.34 -5.64
C LEU A 139 -13.14 -8.14 -6.47
N GLN A 140 -13.89 -9.06 -5.85
CA GLN A 140 -14.98 -9.78 -6.53
C GLN A 140 -16.10 -8.86 -7.00
N CYS A 141 -16.34 -7.74 -6.32
CA CYS A 141 -17.29 -6.70 -6.74
C CYS A 141 -16.75 -5.76 -7.84
N GLY A 142 -15.57 -6.02 -8.42
CA GLY A 142 -14.96 -5.18 -9.44
C GLY A 142 -14.37 -3.86 -8.90
N GLU A 143 -14.21 -3.74 -7.55
CA GLU A 143 -13.61 -2.54 -6.96
C GLU A 143 -12.10 -2.54 -7.10
N THR A 144 -11.51 -1.34 -7.12
CA THR A 144 -10.06 -1.15 -7.03
C THR A 144 -9.64 -1.05 -5.57
N VAL A 145 -8.70 -1.89 -5.16
CA VAL A 145 -8.09 -1.86 -3.82
C VAL A 145 -6.64 -1.43 -3.97
N ALA A 146 -6.15 -0.55 -3.11
CA ALA A 146 -4.78 -0.07 -3.11
C ALA A 146 -4.05 -0.44 -1.81
N VAL A 147 -2.81 -0.90 -1.95
CA VAL A 147 -1.93 -1.22 -0.83
C VAL A 147 -0.56 -0.59 -1.06
N PHE A 148 0.00 -0.02 0.00
CA PHE A 148 1.40 0.36 0.01
C PHE A 148 2.22 -0.86 0.42
N ALA A 149 2.77 -1.55 -0.58
CA ALA A 149 3.32 -2.87 -0.42
C ALA A 149 4.64 -2.90 0.37
N GLU A 150 5.32 -1.76 0.53
CA GLU A 150 6.48 -1.59 1.40
C GLU A 150 6.13 -1.67 2.91
N GLY A 151 4.86 -1.39 3.26
CA GLY A 151 4.38 -1.42 4.65
C GLY A 151 4.87 -0.28 5.54
N THR A 152 5.68 0.62 5.02
CA THR A 152 6.12 1.88 5.65
C THR A 152 6.48 2.88 4.55
N THR A 153 6.61 4.16 4.92
CA THR A 153 7.06 5.21 4.02
C THR A 153 8.58 5.25 3.90
N THR A 154 9.07 5.66 2.72
CA THR A 154 10.49 5.92 2.41
C THR A 154 10.67 7.36 1.91
N ASP A 155 11.91 7.77 1.67
CA ASP A 155 12.20 9.08 1.06
C ASP A 155 11.99 9.10 -0.46
N GLY A 156 11.60 7.97 -1.05
CA GLY A 156 11.39 7.80 -2.48
C GLY A 156 12.67 7.65 -3.31
N ARG A 157 13.85 7.61 -2.67
CA ARG A 157 15.15 7.37 -3.33
C ARG A 157 15.55 5.91 -3.38
N SER A 158 14.84 5.09 -2.66
CA SER A 158 15.00 3.64 -2.61
C SER A 158 13.65 2.97 -2.49
N LEU A 159 13.58 1.70 -2.79
CA LEU A 159 12.39 0.88 -2.68
C LEU A 159 12.65 -0.26 -1.69
N LEU A 160 11.71 -0.47 -0.76
CA LEU A 160 11.77 -1.61 0.17
C LEU A 160 11.11 -2.86 -0.45
N PRO A 161 11.48 -4.06 0.02
CA PRO A 161 10.84 -5.29 -0.43
C PRO A 161 9.33 -5.29 -0.15
N PHE A 162 8.55 -5.70 -1.14
CA PHE A 162 7.09 -5.76 -1.04
C PHE A 162 6.62 -6.95 -0.20
N HIS A 163 5.67 -6.69 0.68
CA HIS A 163 5.05 -7.71 1.52
C HIS A 163 4.06 -8.57 0.72
N SER A 164 4.49 -9.77 0.31
CA SER A 164 3.69 -10.67 -0.53
C SER A 164 2.38 -11.16 0.13
N ASN A 165 2.27 -11.11 1.47
CA ASN A 165 1.04 -11.51 2.18
C ASN A 165 -0.17 -10.64 1.83
N LEU A 166 0.05 -9.40 1.41
CA LEU A 166 -1.00 -8.47 1.00
C LEU A 166 -1.63 -8.83 -0.36
N LEU A 167 -0.98 -9.73 -1.13
CA LEU A 167 -1.43 -10.14 -2.46
C LEU A 167 -2.33 -11.38 -2.43
N ALA A 168 -2.36 -12.11 -1.32
CA ALA A 168 -3.14 -13.35 -1.22
C ALA A 168 -4.61 -13.19 -1.66
N PRO A 169 -5.36 -12.16 -1.21
CA PRO A 169 -6.75 -11.98 -1.64
C PRO A 169 -6.90 -11.70 -3.14
N ALA A 170 -5.91 -11.04 -3.77
CA ALA A 170 -5.97 -10.73 -5.19
C ALA A 170 -5.73 -11.97 -6.06
N LEU A 171 -4.78 -12.82 -5.67
CA LEU A 171 -4.56 -14.10 -6.35
C LEU A 171 -5.79 -15.01 -6.23
N GLU A 172 -6.35 -15.11 -5.02
CA GLU A 172 -7.57 -15.90 -4.77
C GLU A 172 -8.76 -15.37 -5.59
N ALA A 173 -8.93 -14.06 -5.68
CA ALA A 173 -9.96 -13.41 -6.49
C ALA A 173 -9.68 -13.51 -7.99
N GLY A 174 -8.47 -13.85 -8.42
CA GLY A 174 -8.00 -13.74 -9.80
C GLY A 174 -8.03 -12.29 -10.31
N ALA A 175 -7.83 -11.32 -9.40
CA ALA A 175 -7.81 -9.91 -9.72
C ALA A 175 -6.48 -9.50 -10.36
N GLU A 176 -6.50 -8.45 -11.18
CA GLU A 176 -5.27 -7.90 -11.77
C GLU A 176 -4.43 -7.20 -10.71
N CYS A 177 -3.11 -7.44 -10.70
CA CYS A 177 -2.15 -6.74 -9.85
C CYS A 177 -1.45 -5.65 -10.67
N TRP A 178 -1.74 -4.38 -10.35
CA TRP A 178 -1.21 -3.21 -11.04
C TRP A 178 -0.12 -2.54 -10.20
N PRO A 179 1.15 -2.56 -10.63
CA PRO A 179 2.18 -1.75 -10.00
C PRO A 179 1.90 -0.27 -10.24
N VAL A 180 2.05 0.55 -9.20
CA VAL A 180 1.85 2.00 -9.25
C VAL A 180 3.08 2.70 -8.68
N ALA A 181 3.77 3.48 -9.50
CA ALA A 181 4.93 4.24 -9.07
C ALA A 181 4.54 5.67 -8.68
N LEU A 182 4.97 6.09 -7.50
CA LEU A 182 4.80 7.43 -6.97
C LEU A 182 6.16 8.14 -6.93
N ARG A 183 6.27 9.28 -7.60
CA ARG A 183 7.48 10.09 -7.65
C ARG A 183 7.17 11.55 -7.37
N TYR A 184 7.90 12.13 -6.42
CA TYR A 184 7.80 13.55 -6.11
C TYR A 184 8.92 14.34 -6.76
N SER A 185 8.56 15.50 -7.30
CA SER A 185 9.51 16.47 -7.88
C SER A 185 9.15 17.91 -7.47
N ALA A 186 10.14 18.75 -7.41
CA ALA A 186 9.99 20.20 -7.22
C ALA A 186 10.92 20.90 -8.22
N ASP A 187 10.40 21.89 -8.93
CA ASP A 187 11.14 22.58 -10.00
C ASP A 187 11.78 21.61 -11.04
N GLY A 188 11.13 20.49 -11.32
CA GLY A 188 11.59 19.47 -12.27
C GLY A 188 12.62 18.48 -11.73
N LEU A 189 13.11 18.66 -10.51
CA LEU A 189 14.07 17.76 -9.87
C LEU A 189 13.38 16.85 -8.84
N ARG A 190 13.92 15.64 -8.64
CA ARG A 190 13.43 14.72 -7.60
C ARG A 190 13.50 15.41 -6.23
N SER A 191 12.39 15.34 -5.48
CA SER A 191 12.24 16.05 -4.21
C SER A 191 11.78 15.13 -3.09
N THR A 192 12.36 15.34 -1.90
CA THR A 192 11.95 14.68 -0.66
C THR A 192 11.04 15.57 0.20
N ALA A 193 10.59 16.71 -0.31
CA ALA A 193 9.78 17.68 0.45
C ALA A 193 8.43 17.08 0.93
N ALA A 194 7.89 16.09 0.23
CA ALA A 194 6.69 15.38 0.64
C ALA A 194 6.98 14.16 1.52
N ALA A 195 8.23 13.71 1.64
CA ALA A 195 8.57 12.49 2.36
C ALA A 195 8.14 12.57 3.84
N PHE A 196 7.52 11.47 4.30
CA PHE A 196 7.05 11.32 5.68
C PHE A 196 7.70 10.09 6.30
N VAL A 197 8.89 10.25 6.84
CA VAL A 197 9.75 9.13 7.25
C VAL A 197 10.11 9.20 8.73
N GLY A 198 10.34 8.04 9.33
CA GLY A 198 10.74 7.90 10.73
C GLY A 198 9.68 8.46 11.69
N GLU A 199 10.14 9.18 12.71
CA GLU A 199 9.31 9.80 13.76
C GLU A 199 8.85 11.23 13.40
N MET A 200 8.81 11.57 12.10
CA MET A 200 8.37 12.90 11.67
C MET A 200 6.93 13.18 12.12
N ALA A 201 6.70 14.31 12.79
CA ALA A 201 5.36 14.75 13.14
C ALA A 201 4.56 15.14 11.87
N LEU A 202 3.26 14.84 11.85
CA LEU A 202 2.38 15.20 10.75
C LEU A 202 2.39 16.71 10.45
N ALA A 203 2.46 17.54 11.49
CA ALA A 203 2.53 19.00 11.36
C ALA A 203 3.80 19.44 10.62
N THR A 204 4.94 18.81 10.89
CA THR A 204 6.21 19.09 10.18
C THR A 204 6.12 18.68 8.72
N SER A 205 5.58 17.51 8.42
CA SER A 205 5.36 17.06 7.04
C SER A 205 4.43 18.00 6.29
N LEU A 206 3.31 18.38 6.92
CA LEU A 206 2.36 19.33 6.34
C LEU A 206 3.04 20.68 6.04
N TRP A 207 3.83 21.18 6.98
CA TRP A 207 4.61 22.42 6.77
C TRP A 207 5.55 22.32 5.57
N ASN A 208 6.30 21.22 5.47
CA ASN A 208 7.23 20.97 4.36
C ASN A 208 6.48 20.97 3.01
N ILE A 209 5.32 20.30 2.94
CA ILE A 209 4.50 20.26 1.72
C ILE A 209 3.97 21.65 1.37
N LEU A 210 3.39 22.37 2.34
CA LEU A 210 2.79 23.70 2.10
C LEU A 210 3.82 24.76 1.71
N THR A 211 5.08 24.60 2.12
CA THR A 211 6.19 25.53 1.82
C THR A 211 6.97 25.16 0.56
N ALA A 212 6.87 23.91 0.12
CA ALA A 212 7.53 23.45 -1.10
C ALA A 212 7.04 24.24 -2.33
N ARG A 213 8.00 24.64 -3.17
CA ARG A 213 7.67 25.36 -4.41
C ARG A 213 7.47 24.36 -5.53
N ARG A 214 6.41 24.59 -6.33
CA ARG A 214 6.09 23.77 -7.52
C ARG A 214 6.18 22.28 -7.28
N LEU A 215 5.75 21.83 -6.09
CA LEU A 215 5.71 20.42 -5.76
C LEU A 215 4.75 19.69 -6.68
N GLN A 216 5.21 18.58 -7.24
CA GLN A 216 4.43 17.71 -8.13
C GLN A 216 4.54 16.27 -7.65
N VAL A 217 3.45 15.55 -7.72
CA VAL A 217 3.40 14.09 -7.60
C VAL A 217 3.04 13.49 -8.96
N GLU A 218 3.85 12.56 -9.42
CA GLU A 218 3.55 11.71 -10.57
C GLU A 218 3.07 10.36 -10.08
N VAL A 219 1.88 9.95 -10.54
CA VAL A 219 1.29 8.63 -10.30
C VAL A 219 1.31 7.88 -11.62
N ALA A 220 2.19 6.90 -11.73
CA ALA A 220 2.35 6.09 -12.95
C ALA A 220 1.71 4.71 -12.76
N PHE A 221 0.77 4.37 -13.63
CA PHE A 221 0.17 3.03 -13.70
C PHE A 221 0.98 2.19 -14.66
N LEU A 222 1.61 1.12 -14.13
CA LEU A 222 2.50 0.28 -14.93
C LEU A 222 1.78 -0.98 -15.40
N GLU A 223 2.43 -1.75 -16.27
CA GLU A 223 1.89 -2.98 -16.82
C GLU A 223 1.44 -3.95 -15.72
N PRO A 224 0.22 -4.51 -15.78
CA PRO A 224 -0.25 -5.47 -14.78
C PRO A 224 0.64 -6.71 -14.71
N VAL A 225 0.89 -7.19 -13.49
CA VAL A 225 1.53 -8.48 -13.28
C VAL A 225 0.45 -9.57 -13.27
N PRO A 226 0.54 -10.58 -14.15
CA PRO A 226 -0.42 -11.67 -14.17
C PRO A 226 -0.48 -12.41 -12.83
N THR A 227 -1.69 -12.68 -12.36
CA THR A 227 -1.96 -13.42 -11.12
C THR A 227 -2.35 -14.88 -11.37
N THR A 228 -2.50 -15.28 -12.64
CA THR A 228 -2.87 -16.63 -13.08
C THR A 228 -1.66 -17.50 -13.37
N GLY A 229 -1.82 -18.83 -13.26
CA GLY A 229 -0.75 -19.82 -13.43
C GLY A 229 -0.02 -20.12 -12.11
N ASP A 230 1.06 -20.91 -12.17
CA ASP A 230 1.88 -21.34 -11.00
C ASP A 230 2.67 -20.21 -10.32
N ARG A 231 2.36 -18.97 -10.61
CA ARG A 231 3.07 -17.81 -10.06
C ARG A 231 2.57 -17.48 -8.66
N GLY A 232 3.30 -17.90 -7.66
CA GLY A 232 2.99 -17.59 -6.27
C GLY A 232 3.05 -16.08 -5.97
N ARG A 233 2.37 -15.66 -4.90
CA ARG A 233 2.32 -14.27 -4.41
C ARG A 233 3.69 -13.58 -4.30
N HIS A 234 4.74 -14.33 -4.01
CA HIS A 234 6.10 -13.79 -3.91
C HIS A 234 6.62 -13.31 -5.27
N HIS A 235 6.43 -14.11 -6.32
CA HIS A 235 6.80 -13.72 -7.67
C HIS A 235 6.09 -12.45 -8.13
N VAL A 236 4.78 -12.35 -7.88
CA VAL A 236 4.00 -11.14 -8.24
C VAL A 236 4.51 -9.91 -7.48
N ALA A 237 4.84 -10.06 -6.18
CA ALA A 237 5.39 -8.97 -5.38
C ALA A 237 6.74 -8.48 -5.89
N VAL A 238 7.64 -9.40 -6.24
CA VAL A 238 8.97 -9.09 -6.79
C VAL A 238 8.84 -8.41 -8.15
N ALA A 239 8.07 -8.99 -9.06
CA ALA A 239 7.87 -8.42 -10.40
C ALA A 239 7.24 -7.03 -10.37
N ALA A 240 6.30 -6.79 -9.44
CA ALA A 240 5.72 -5.46 -9.25
C ALA A 240 6.76 -4.46 -8.72
N ALA A 241 7.57 -4.86 -7.74
CA ALA A 241 8.62 -4.02 -7.18
C ALA A 241 9.70 -3.68 -8.22
N GLU A 242 10.11 -4.64 -9.05
CA GLU A 242 11.06 -4.42 -10.15
C GLU A 242 10.54 -3.40 -11.16
N ARG A 243 9.29 -3.52 -11.63
CA ARG A 243 8.69 -2.55 -12.55
C ARG A 243 8.62 -1.14 -11.96
N ILE A 244 8.32 -1.02 -10.66
CA ILE A 244 8.31 0.28 -9.97
C ILE A 244 9.73 0.82 -9.84
N ALA A 245 10.71 -0.02 -9.49
CA ALA A 245 12.11 0.37 -9.38
C ALA A 245 12.65 0.90 -10.72
N ASP A 246 12.36 0.21 -11.81
CA ASP A 246 12.74 0.62 -13.17
C ASP A 246 12.11 1.98 -13.54
N TRP A 247 10.82 2.18 -13.26
CA TRP A 247 10.16 3.46 -13.52
C TRP A 247 10.74 4.61 -12.69
N LEU A 248 11.05 4.33 -11.43
CA LEU A 248 11.62 5.30 -10.51
C LEU A 248 13.10 5.56 -10.76
N ASP A 249 13.78 4.78 -11.59
CA ASP A 249 15.23 4.80 -11.77
C ASP A 249 15.95 4.66 -10.41
N VAL A 250 15.61 3.60 -9.67
CA VAL A 250 16.23 3.22 -8.40
C VAL A 250 16.58 1.73 -8.42
N PRO A 251 17.57 1.30 -7.62
CA PRO A 251 17.89 -0.12 -7.53
C PRO A 251 16.68 -0.94 -7.07
N PRO A 252 16.42 -2.12 -7.67
CA PRO A 252 15.38 -3.01 -7.19
C PRO A 252 15.65 -3.43 -5.74
N PRO A 253 14.60 -3.64 -4.94
CA PRO A 253 14.79 -3.99 -3.53
C PRO A 253 15.53 -5.33 -3.43
N ARG A 254 16.62 -5.36 -2.66
CA ARG A 254 17.35 -6.60 -2.38
C ARG A 254 16.42 -7.52 -1.61
N GLY A 255 16.04 -8.64 -2.20
CA GLY A 255 15.21 -9.64 -1.55
C GLY A 255 15.80 -10.02 -0.19
N ARG A 256 15.01 -10.08 0.87
CA ARG A 256 15.39 -10.82 2.06
C ARG A 256 15.62 -12.25 1.56
N ARG A 257 16.90 -12.69 1.53
CA ARG A 257 17.19 -14.12 1.43
C ARG A 257 16.51 -14.76 2.63
N PHE A 258 15.38 -15.40 2.41
CA PHE A 258 14.87 -16.35 3.38
C PHE A 258 15.94 -17.45 3.46
N ASN A 259 16.75 -17.47 4.52
CA ASN A 259 17.54 -18.63 4.91
C ASN A 259 16.55 -19.76 5.25
N GLY A 260 16.04 -20.40 4.22
CA GLY A 260 15.28 -21.64 4.29
C GLY A 260 16.22 -22.83 4.26
N SER A 261 17.28 -22.84 5.09
CA SER A 261 18.15 -24.02 5.26
C SER A 261 18.73 -24.05 6.66
N ALA A 262 17.85 -24.30 7.62
CA ALA A 262 18.27 -24.77 8.95
C ALA A 262 17.12 -25.57 9.56
N ASN A 263 16.71 -26.64 8.91
CA ASN A 263 16.05 -27.77 9.56
C ASN A 263 15.94 -29.00 8.62
N GLN A 264 17.07 -29.48 8.12
CA GLN A 264 17.22 -30.86 7.64
C GLN A 264 18.58 -31.36 8.15
N GLY A 265 18.54 -32.19 9.17
CA GLY A 265 19.75 -32.89 9.61
C GLY A 265 19.79 -33.19 11.10
N ALA A 266 18.74 -33.81 11.62
CA ALA A 266 18.84 -34.63 12.81
C ALA A 266 17.89 -35.80 12.61
N GLY A 267 18.33 -36.73 11.76
CA GLY A 267 17.72 -38.02 11.50
C GLY A 267 18.79 -39.09 11.58
N THR A 268 18.79 -39.82 12.65
CA THR A 268 19.19 -41.20 12.78
C THR A 268 20.56 -41.65 12.23
N ALA A 269 21.46 -41.95 13.12
CA ALA A 269 22.39 -43.07 12.95
C ALA A 269 22.42 -43.84 14.26
N ASP A 270 21.59 -44.86 14.26
CA ASP A 270 21.64 -46.07 15.04
C ASP A 270 22.80 -46.92 14.51
N SER A 271 23.64 -47.39 15.36
CA SER A 271 24.29 -48.74 15.30
C SER A 271 25.40 -48.81 16.34
N ALA A 272 25.13 -49.58 17.35
CA ALA A 272 26.16 -50.31 18.07
C ALA A 272 26.74 -51.40 17.14
N PRO A 273 27.96 -51.99 17.41
CA PRO A 273 28.00 -52.98 18.46
C PRO A 273 29.31 -53.09 19.26
N ASP A 274 29.13 -53.71 20.43
CA ASP A 274 29.92 -54.75 21.08
C ASP A 274 31.44 -54.68 21.15
N ALA A 275 31.99 -54.79 22.34
CA ALA A 275 32.75 -55.93 22.86
C ALA A 275 33.62 -55.60 24.07
N ALA A 276 33.34 -56.30 25.15
CA ALA A 276 34.22 -57.09 25.99
C ALA A 276 35.37 -56.44 26.78
N GLY A 277 35.37 -56.76 28.06
CA GLY A 277 36.58 -56.95 28.84
C GLY A 277 36.57 -56.33 30.23
N ALA A 278 35.99 -56.96 31.17
CA ALA A 278 36.59 -57.82 32.22
C ALA A 278 37.24 -57.05 33.39
N THR A 279 36.81 -57.41 34.61
CA THR A 279 37.52 -57.54 35.91
C THR A 279 37.90 -56.26 36.62
N ALA A 280 37.69 -56.04 37.90
CA ALA A 280 37.64 -56.83 39.11
C ALA A 280 37.21 -55.89 40.26
N ARG A 281 36.47 -56.40 41.19
CA ARG A 281 36.38 -55.98 42.62
C ARG A 281 37.72 -56.23 43.38
N PRO A 282 37.97 -55.73 44.63
CA PRO A 282 36.92 -55.49 45.67
C PRO A 282 37.13 -54.26 46.55
N ALA A 283 36.17 -54.16 47.42
CA ALA A 283 36.13 -53.34 48.64
C ALA A 283 37.19 -53.63 49.67
N PRO A 284 37.43 -52.88 50.80
CA PRO A 284 36.34 -52.71 51.77
C PRO A 284 35.75 -51.29 51.90
#